data_f15eb63d25a742f7fa4c9913fdad683a
#
_entry.id   f15eb63d25a742f7fa4c9913fdad683a
#
_cell.length_a   1.000
_cell.length_b   1.000
_cell.length_c   1.000
_cell.angle_alpha   90.00
_cell.angle_beta   90.00
_cell.angle_gamma   90.00
#
_symmetry.space_group_name_H-M   'P 1'
#
loop_
_entity.id
_entity.type
_entity.pdbx_description
1 polymer ?
#
loop_
_entity_poly.entity_id
_entity_poly.type
_entity_poly.pdbx_seq_one_letter_code
_entity_poly.pdbx_strand_id
1 'polypeptide(L)'
;SKKYFPNLFAKVQRFKQVMGNLYQINKYPIDSIFIEQSLMAFRPGFSSAKTILTLAKFNGILSYVCQQDFGVEPQYIGASTARKSCGIKIPRGEKAKDVILQYVLDNEPKFVVDYTKHGNPKPGSYDRADSYIIAKAGWKSLNS
;
A
#
# COMPACT_ATOMS: atom_id res chain seq x y z
N SER A 1 7.51 -9.42 9.29
CA SER A 1 7.55 -9.47 10.76
C SER A 1 8.91 -9.03 11.30
N LYS A 2 9.00 -8.65 12.57
CA LYS A 2 10.27 -8.26 13.22
C LYS A 2 11.32 -9.39 13.21
N LYS A 3 10.90 -10.63 13.11
CA LYS A 3 11.80 -11.80 13.04
C LYS A 3 12.60 -11.82 11.72
N TYR A 4 11.95 -11.49 10.60
CA TYR A 4 12.58 -11.54 9.26
C TYR A 4 13.08 -10.17 8.78
N PHE A 5 12.47 -9.10 9.25
CA PHE A 5 12.80 -7.73 8.87
C PHE A 5 12.97 -6.86 10.13
N PRO A 6 14.13 -6.97 10.82
CA PRO A 6 14.33 -6.37 12.14
C PRO A 6 14.42 -4.85 12.11
N ASN A 7 14.73 -4.26 10.98
CA ASN A 7 14.89 -2.80 10.84
C ASN A 7 14.40 -2.29 9.48
N LEU A 8 14.41 -0.98 9.29
CA LEU A 8 13.97 -0.34 8.05
C LEU A 8 14.80 -0.77 6.83
N PHE A 9 16.10 -0.92 6.98
CA PHE A 9 16.98 -1.29 5.88
C PHE A 9 16.69 -2.70 5.37
N ALA A 10 16.43 -3.67 6.25
CA ALA A 10 16.02 -5.01 5.87
C ALA A 10 14.71 -4.99 5.07
N LYS A 11 13.74 -4.15 5.45
CA LYS A 11 12.49 -3.96 4.72
C LYS A 11 12.71 -3.35 3.33
N VAL A 12 13.59 -2.34 3.24
CA VAL A 12 13.95 -1.71 1.96
C VAL A 12 14.64 -2.71 1.03
N GLN A 13 15.57 -3.52 1.55
CA GLN A 13 16.21 -4.57 0.75
C GLN A 13 15.21 -5.58 0.23
N ARG A 14 14.25 -6.00 1.05
CA ARG A 14 13.17 -6.89 0.60
C ARG A 14 12.31 -6.24 -0.48
N PHE A 15 11.98 -4.96 -0.31
CA PHE A 15 11.25 -4.20 -1.33
C PHE A 15 12.01 -4.18 -2.67
N LYS A 16 13.30 -3.85 -2.66
CA LYS A 16 14.14 -3.85 -3.86
C LYS A 16 14.15 -5.21 -4.56
N GLN A 17 14.29 -6.28 -3.80
CA GLN A 17 14.27 -7.64 -4.33
C GLN A 17 12.94 -7.99 -4.99
N VAL A 18 11.83 -7.70 -4.34
CA VAL A 18 10.48 -7.97 -4.87
C VAL A 18 10.22 -7.15 -6.13
N MET A 19 10.55 -5.86 -6.11
CA MET A 19 10.33 -4.98 -7.26
C MET A 19 11.21 -5.34 -8.45
N GLY A 20 12.47 -5.71 -8.20
CA GLY A 20 13.39 -6.20 -9.23
C GLY A 20 12.87 -7.47 -9.91
N ASN A 21 12.36 -8.42 -9.12
CA ASN A 21 11.77 -9.64 -9.65
C ASN A 21 10.52 -9.35 -10.49
N LEU A 22 9.63 -8.49 -10.02
CA LEU A 22 8.43 -8.09 -10.77
C LEU A 22 8.78 -7.40 -12.09
N TYR A 23 9.76 -6.52 -12.09
CA TYR A 23 10.24 -5.85 -13.29
C TYR A 23 10.75 -6.85 -14.34
N GLN A 24 11.54 -7.85 -13.93
CA GLN A 24 12.04 -8.89 -14.80
C GLN A 24 10.93 -9.80 -15.36
N ILE A 25 9.96 -10.18 -14.52
CA ILE A 25 8.85 -11.06 -14.92
C ILE A 25 7.93 -10.37 -15.93
N ASN A 26 7.56 -9.12 -15.69
CA ASN A 26 6.57 -8.41 -16.49
C ASN A 26 7.14 -7.84 -17.80
N LYS A 27 8.45 -7.68 -17.91
CA LYS A 27 9.15 -7.14 -19.10
C LYS A 27 8.68 -5.73 -19.56
N TYR A 28 7.93 -5.03 -18.73
CA TYR A 28 7.44 -3.68 -19.00
C TYR A 28 8.11 -2.68 -18.08
N PRO A 29 8.43 -1.48 -18.56
CA PRO A 29 8.93 -0.43 -17.69
C PRO A 29 7.84 -0.03 -16.69
N ILE A 30 8.28 0.39 -15.51
CA ILE A 30 7.40 1.00 -14.52
C ILE A 30 7.29 2.48 -14.84
N ASP A 31 6.10 2.95 -15.21
CA ASP A 31 5.87 4.34 -15.59
C ASP A 31 5.42 5.21 -14.42
N SER A 32 4.74 4.62 -13.45
CA SER A 32 4.19 5.34 -12.31
C SER A 32 4.21 4.48 -11.06
N ILE A 33 4.46 5.11 -9.92
CA ILE A 33 4.44 4.47 -8.61
C ILE A 33 3.61 5.34 -7.67
N PHE A 34 2.69 4.71 -6.95
CA PHE A 34 1.84 5.37 -5.98
C PHE A 34 2.05 4.75 -4.60
N ILE A 35 2.24 5.61 -3.62
CA ILE A 35 2.45 5.21 -2.22
C ILE A 35 1.34 5.85 -1.37
N GLU A 36 0.84 5.10 -0.39
CA GLU A 36 -0.08 5.66 0.58
C GLU A 36 0.60 6.76 1.38
N GLN A 37 -0.03 7.94 1.40
CA GLN A 37 0.45 9.07 2.17
C GLN A 37 0.35 8.76 3.66
N SER A 38 1.48 8.84 4.36
CA SER A 38 1.48 8.73 5.81
C SER A 38 0.79 9.94 6.45
N LEU A 39 0.29 9.77 7.67
CA LEU A 39 -0.31 10.86 8.42
C LEU A 39 0.68 12.03 8.58
N MET A 40 0.24 13.23 8.27
CA MET A 40 1.06 14.45 8.35
C MET A 40 1.03 15.09 9.74
N ALA A 41 0.07 14.71 10.59
CA ALA A 41 -0.09 15.26 11.92
C ALA A 41 -0.47 14.18 12.93
N PHE A 42 0.00 14.35 14.15
CA PHE A 42 -0.41 13.53 15.28
C PHE A 42 -1.88 13.76 15.59
N ARG A 43 -2.63 12.66 15.68
CA ARG A 43 -4.02 12.67 16.15
C ARG A 43 -4.12 11.71 17.32
N PRO A 44 -4.50 12.19 18.53
CA PRO A 44 -4.68 11.31 19.68
C PRO A 44 -5.61 10.13 19.35
N GLY A 45 -5.23 8.91 19.77
CA GLY A 45 -6.01 7.70 19.56
C GLY A 45 -5.82 7.01 18.19
N PHE A 46 -5.13 7.62 17.22
CA PHE A 46 -4.87 7.00 15.90
C PHE A 46 -3.49 6.37 15.78
N SER A 47 -2.43 7.15 16.01
CA SER A 47 -1.06 6.65 15.92
C SER A 47 -0.15 7.46 16.83
N SER A 48 0.88 6.81 17.38
CA SER A 48 1.90 7.52 18.13
C SER A 48 2.78 8.38 17.21
N ALA A 49 3.35 9.45 17.74
CA ALA A 49 4.32 10.28 17.01
C ALA A 49 5.48 9.45 16.46
N LYS A 50 5.97 8.47 17.23
CA LYS A 50 7.01 7.53 16.80
C LYS A 50 6.59 6.73 15.57
N THR A 51 5.36 6.25 15.53
CA THR A 51 4.85 5.49 14.37
C THR A 51 4.76 6.37 13.13
N ILE A 52 4.25 7.60 13.27
CA ILE A 52 4.14 8.56 12.16
C ILE A 52 5.53 8.88 11.59
N LEU A 53 6.50 9.20 12.45
CA LEU A 53 7.87 9.49 12.03
C LEU A 53 8.55 8.28 11.37
N THR A 54 8.32 7.08 11.87
CA THR A 54 8.87 5.85 11.29
C THR A 54 8.30 5.60 9.89
N LEU A 55 7.00 5.77 9.69
CA LEU A 55 6.36 5.64 8.39
C LEU A 55 6.83 6.71 7.40
N ALA A 56 6.94 7.96 7.84
CA ALA A 56 7.44 9.05 7.01
C ALA A 56 8.89 8.80 6.56
N LYS A 57 9.74 8.37 7.48
CA LYS A 57 11.13 7.98 7.16
C LYS A 57 11.18 6.84 6.15
N PHE A 58 10.38 5.79 6.35
CA PHE A 58 10.33 4.65 5.45
C PHE A 58 9.85 5.06 4.06
N ASN A 59 8.79 5.87 3.96
CA ASN A 59 8.29 6.39 2.69
C ASN A 59 9.35 7.23 1.95
N GLY A 60 10.11 8.04 2.67
CA GLY A 60 11.22 8.82 2.10
C GLY A 60 12.30 7.92 1.50
N ILE A 61 12.70 6.88 2.22
CA ILE A 61 13.69 5.90 1.73
C ILE A 61 13.15 5.15 0.50
N LEU A 62 11.90 4.68 0.54
CA LEU A 62 11.28 4.01 -0.61
C LEU A 62 11.20 4.93 -1.84
N SER A 63 10.88 6.20 -1.65
CA SER A 63 10.82 7.18 -2.75
C SER A 63 12.18 7.35 -3.41
N TYR A 64 13.23 7.45 -2.63
CA TYR A 64 14.60 7.52 -3.13
C TYR A 64 14.96 6.25 -3.94
N VAL A 65 14.66 5.07 -3.40
CA VAL A 65 14.92 3.79 -4.09
C VAL A 65 14.14 3.71 -5.40
N CYS A 66 12.88 4.09 -5.43
CA CYS A 66 12.07 4.09 -6.66
C CYS A 66 12.67 4.99 -7.73
N GLN A 67 13.09 6.19 -7.35
CA GLN A 67 13.72 7.12 -8.27
C GLN A 67 15.08 6.59 -8.77
N GLN A 68 15.89 5.99 -7.92
CA GLN A 68 17.20 5.45 -8.28
C GLN A 68 17.10 4.17 -9.15
N ASP A 69 16.24 3.25 -8.77
CA ASP A 69 16.16 1.93 -9.40
C ASP A 69 15.26 1.92 -10.66
N PHE A 70 14.23 2.77 -10.72
CA PHE A 70 13.25 2.80 -11.81
C PHE A 70 13.17 4.15 -12.54
N GLY A 71 13.86 5.17 -12.07
CA GLY A 71 13.77 6.52 -12.64
C GLY A 71 12.40 7.20 -12.45
N VAL A 72 11.59 6.72 -11.49
CA VAL A 72 10.24 7.20 -11.23
C VAL A 72 10.15 7.79 -9.84
N GLU A 73 9.73 9.05 -9.74
CA GLU A 73 9.39 9.67 -8.48
C GLU A 73 7.97 9.24 -8.07
N PRO A 74 7.79 8.58 -6.90
CA PRO A 74 6.48 8.17 -6.45
C PRO A 74 5.57 9.35 -6.15
N GLN A 75 4.29 9.18 -6.45
CA GLN A 75 3.24 10.09 -6.01
C GLN A 75 2.55 9.54 -4.76
N TYR A 76 2.13 10.42 -3.87
CA TYR A 76 1.48 10.04 -2.61
C TYR A 76 -0.01 10.28 -2.69
N ILE A 77 -0.79 9.28 -2.27
CA ILE A 77 -2.26 9.35 -2.24
C ILE A 77 -2.74 8.98 -0.85
N GLY A 78 -3.58 9.83 -0.26
CA GLY A 78 -4.20 9.55 1.02
C GLY A 78 -5.26 8.45 0.90
N ALA A 79 -5.36 7.59 1.91
CA ALA A 79 -6.31 6.46 1.93
C ALA A 79 -7.76 6.90 1.70
N SER A 80 -8.20 7.99 2.31
CA SER A 80 -9.56 8.53 2.13
C SER A 80 -9.81 9.02 0.70
N THR A 81 -8.82 9.68 0.11
CA THR A 81 -8.86 10.13 -1.29
C THR A 81 -8.95 8.94 -2.24
N ALA A 82 -8.14 7.91 -2.00
CA ALA A 82 -8.17 6.69 -2.81
C ALA A 82 -9.54 5.99 -2.75
N ARG A 83 -10.11 5.84 -1.56
CA ARG A 83 -11.47 5.27 -1.41
C ARG A 83 -12.51 6.07 -2.17
N LYS A 84 -12.50 7.39 -2.02
CA LYS A 84 -13.43 8.28 -2.72
C LYS A 84 -13.28 8.16 -4.24
N SER A 85 -12.05 8.14 -4.74
CA SER A 85 -11.77 7.98 -6.18
C SER A 85 -12.28 6.64 -6.72
N CYS A 86 -12.21 5.57 -5.94
CA CYS A 86 -12.74 4.25 -6.31
C CYS A 86 -14.26 4.10 -6.07
N GLY A 87 -14.94 5.13 -5.58
CA GLY A 87 -16.37 5.07 -5.29
C GLY A 87 -16.72 4.22 -4.06
N ILE A 88 -15.76 3.96 -3.19
CA ILE A 88 -15.96 3.13 -2.01
C ILE A 88 -16.55 3.98 -0.89
N LYS A 89 -17.74 3.58 -0.43
CA LYS A 89 -18.39 4.15 0.76
C LYS A 89 -18.30 3.14 1.89
N ILE A 90 -17.96 3.60 3.07
CA ILE A 90 -17.93 2.77 4.28
C ILE A 90 -19.27 2.95 5.01
N PRO A 91 -20.13 1.91 5.04
CA PRO A 91 -21.39 2.00 5.76
C PRO A 91 -21.17 2.24 7.27
N ARG A 92 -22.13 2.87 7.90
CA ARG A 92 -22.07 3.09 9.34
C ARG A 92 -22.00 1.75 10.09
N GLY A 93 -21.04 1.62 10.99
CA GLY A 93 -20.84 0.41 11.79
C GLY A 93 -19.94 -0.66 11.12
N GLU A 94 -19.59 -0.51 9.86
CA GLU A 94 -18.67 -1.41 9.19
C GLU A 94 -17.20 -0.95 9.32
N LYS A 95 -16.29 -1.92 9.28
CA LYS A 95 -14.85 -1.64 9.31
C LYS A 95 -14.33 -1.37 7.90
N ALA A 96 -13.65 -0.24 7.72
CA ALA A 96 -13.12 0.14 6.42
C ALA A 96 -12.29 -0.97 5.76
N LYS A 97 -11.45 -1.67 6.51
CA LYS A 97 -10.61 -2.76 5.99
C LYS A 97 -11.41 -3.91 5.36
N ASP A 98 -12.55 -4.26 5.95
CA ASP A 98 -13.39 -5.35 5.46
C ASP A 98 -14.13 -4.93 4.18
N VAL A 99 -14.62 -3.69 4.14
CA VAL A 99 -15.28 -3.13 2.95
C VAL A 99 -14.31 -3.00 1.79
N ILE A 100 -13.07 -2.55 2.03
CA ILE A 100 -12.03 -2.44 1.02
C ILE A 100 -11.64 -3.83 0.50
N LEU A 101 -11.44 -4.81 1.38
CA LEU A 101 -11.12 -6.18 0.97
C LEU A 101 -12.22 -6.75 0.07
N GLN A 102 -13.49 -6.58 0.45
CA GLN A 102 -14.62 -7.04 -0.36
C GLN A 102 -14.67 -6.34 -1.72
N TYR A 103 -14.44 -5.03 -1.75
CA TYR A 103 -14.35 -4.28 -3.00
C TYR A 103 -13.28 -4.86 -3.94
N VAL A 104 -12.10 -5.18 -3.40
CA VAL A 104 -11.01 -5.74 -4.22
C VAL A 104 -11.36 -7.15 -4.72
N LEU A 105 -11.96 -7.98 -3.88
CA LEU A 105 -12.45 -9.31 -4.30
C LEU A 105 -13.50 -9.23 -5.41
N ASP A 106 -14.37 -8.24 -5.37
CA ASP A 106 -15.40 -8.05 -6.38
C ASP A 106 -14.86 -7.50 -7.71
N ASN A 107 -13.75 -6.78 -7.68
CA ASN A 107 -13.20 -6.07 -8.84
C ASN A 107 -11.93 -6.71 -9.44
N GLU A 108 -11.25 -7.59 -8.70
CA GLU A 108 -10.01 -8.23 -9.14
C GLU A 108 -10.07 -9.75 -8.95
N PRO A 109 -10.46 -10.49 -9.99
CA PRO A 109 -10.63 -11.96 -9.90
C PRO A 109 -9.33 -12.71 -9.52
N LYS A 110 -8.17 -12.11 -9.78
CA LYS A 110 -6.88 -12.72 -9.47
C LYS A 110 -6.40 -12.41 -8.05
N PHE A 111 -7.15 -11.62 -7.28
CA PHE A 111 -6.76 -11.30 -5.91
C PHE A 111 -6.99 -12.51 -5.00
N VAL A 112 -5.93 -12.94 -4.32
CA VAL A 112 -5.95 -14.09 -3.40
C VAL A 112 -5.86 -13.62 -1.97
N VAL A 113 -6.77 -14.10 -1.13
CA VAL A 113 -6.76 -13.84 0.31
C VAL A 113 -6.06 -14.98 1.04
N ASP A 114 -5.09 -14.65 1.88
CA ASP A 114 -4.51 -15.61 2.82
C ASP A 114 -5.32 -15.61 4.11
N TYR A 115 -5.67 -16.79 4.58
CA TYR A 115 -6.47 -16.98 5.79
C TYR A 115 -5.64 -17.52 6.95
N THR A 116 -6.04 -17.14 8.15
CA THR A 116 -5.55 -17.75 9.39
C THR A 116 -6.18 -19.15 9.58
N LYS A 117 -5.66 -19.92 10.52
CA LYS A 117 -6.26 -21.22 10.92
C LYS A 117 -7.72 -21.11 11.40
N HIS A 118 -8.17 -19.93 11.79
CA HIS A 118 -9.53 -19.65 12.25
C HIS A 118 -10.44 -19.08 11.14
N GLY A 119 -9.98 -19.06 9.88
CA GLY A 119 -10.77 -18.59 8.73
C GLY A 119 -10.84 -17.06 8.57
N ASN A 120 -10.08 -16.30 9.34
CA ASN A 120 -10.01 -14.83 9.18
C ASN A 120 -8.92 -14.45 8.17
N PRO A 121 -9.11 -13.40 7.36
CA PRO A 121 -8.05 -12.90 6.50
C PRO A 121 -6.81 -12.50 7.31
N LYS A 122 -5.63 -12.88 6.84
CA LYS A 122 -4.38 -12.44 7.45
C LYS A 122 -4.17 -10.93 7.22
N PRO A 123 -3.49 -10.24 8.15
CA PRO A 123 -3.22 -8.79 8.01
C PRO A 123 -2.63 -8.39 6.66
N GLY A 124 -1.70 -9.17 6.12
CA GLY A 124 -1.10 -8.90 4.82
C GLY A 124 -2.08 -8.90 3.64
N SER A 125 -3.24 -9.57 3.74
CA SER A 125 -4.29 -9.51 2.72
C SER A 125 -4.98 -8.13 2.71
N TYR A 126 -5.21 -7.55 3.87
CA TYR A 126 -5.73 -6.20 3.99
C TYR A 126 -4.73 -5.16 3.46
N ASP A 127 -3.45 -5.31 3.77
CA ASP A 127 -2.39 -4.41 3.28
C ASP A 127 -2.29 -4.46 1.75
N ARG A 128 -2.40 -5.64 1.15
CA ARG A 128 -2.44 -5.78 -0.32
C ARG A 128 -3.69 -5.17 -0.93
N ALA A 129 -4.84 -5.29 -0.28
CA ALA A 129 -6.08 -4.66 -0.73
C ALA A 129 -5.96 -3.13 -0.69
N ASP A 130 -5.39 -2.57 0.37
CA ASP A 130 -5.13 -1.13 0.47
C ASP A 130 -4.19 -0.66 -0.65
N SER A 131 -3.12 -1.39 -0.93
CA SER A 131 -2.19 -1.05 -2.01
C SER A 131 -2.85 -1.10 -3.40
N TYR A 132 -3.78 -2.02 -3.62
CA TYR A 132 -4.57 -2.08 -4.85
C TYR A 132 -5.43 -0.81 -5.03
N ILE A 133 -6.10 -0.36 -3.97
CA ILE A 133 -6.92 0.86 -4.01
C ILE A 133 -6.07 2.10 -4.31
N ILE A 134 -4.89 2.21 -3.71
CA ILE A 134 -3.95 3.29 -3.97
C ILE A 134 -3.50 3.28 -5.44
N ALA A 135 -3.11 2.13 -5.97
CA ALA A 135 -2.71 1.98 -7.37
C ALA A 135 -3.84 2.32 -8.34
N LYS A 136 -5.06 1.85 -8.07
CA LYS A 136 -6.24 2.13 -8.90
C LYS A 136 -6.62 3.61 -8.90
N ALA A 137 -6.59 4.26 -7.74
CA ALA A 137 -6.83 5.70 -7.62
C ALA A 137 -5.78 6.50 -8.39
N GLY A 138 -4.50 6.12 -8.29
CA GLY A 138 -3.41 6.72 -9.03
C GLY A 138 -3.60 6.57 -10.54
N TRP A 139 -3.90 5.36 -11.00
CA TRP A 139 -4.19 5.10 -12.41
C TRP A 139 -5.34 5.96 -12.93
N LYS A 140 -6.43 6.05 -12.18
CA LYS A 140 -7.57 6.92 -12.53
C LYS A 140 -7.17 8.39 -12.64
N SER A 141 -6.32 8.89 -11.75
CA SER A 141 -5.86 10.28 -11.80
C SER A 141 -5.02 10.59 -13.04
N LEU A 142 -4.27 9.62 -13.56
CA LEU A 142 -3.48 9.76 -14.79
C LEU A 142 -4.34 9.71 -16.05
N ASN A 143 -5.52 9.10 -16.00
CA ASN A 143 -6.42 8.85 -17.14
C ASN A 143 -7.71 9.69 -17.08
N SER A 144 -7.75 10.66 -16.20
CA SER A 144 -8.88 11.60 -16.10
C SER A 144 -8.66 12.88 -16.87
#